data_bb21931dfbc559a39c526ba17ad524e9
#
_entry.id   bb21931dfbc559a39c526ba17ad524e9
#
_cell.length_a   1.000
_cell.length_b   1.000
_cell.length_c   1.000
_cell.angle_alpha   90.00
_cell.angle_beta   90.00
_cell.angle_gamma   90.00
#
_symmetry.space_group_name_H-M   'P 1'
#
loop_
_entity.id
_entity.type
_entity.pdbx_description
1 polymer ?
#
loop_
_entity_poly.entity_id
_entity_poly.type
_entity_poly.pdbx_seq_one_letter_code
_entity_poly.pdbx_strand_id
1 'polypeptide(L)'
;MRKLKKSLPLLLALTMLTACGTQNGSEQSIAGDNSQSISEESKVEVPEGHAYAEFTNGMPDGWECANGWTNGSMFNVTWRKDNVTFNDGRMQLVIDNDKTPSGGIPYSGGEFRSKDFYGYGRYEVSMKAIKNDGVVSSFFTYTGPSDNNPWDEIDVEILGKDTTKVQFNYFTNSKGEHEYMHELGFDASEGFHTYAFEWHKDKIVWFVDGIEVYSATESIPVTKSKIMMNAWCGIGVDGWLKKFDDSKMPLTAEYEWVKFTPFD
;
A
#
# COMPACT_ATOMS: atom_id res chain seq x y z
N MET A 1 46.19 12.85 -37.02
CA MET A 1 46.66 11.99 -38.15
C MET A 1 46.24 10.56 -37.93
N ARG A 2 45.74 9.98 -39.03
CA ARG A 2 45.42 8.57 -39.32
C ARG A 2 44.19 7.98 -38.54
N LYS A 3 43.04 7.94 -39.21
CA LYS A 3 42.44 7.08 -40.29
C LYS A 3 42.08 5.71 -39.75
N LEU A 4 40.77 5.56 -39.61
CA LEU A 4 39.79 4.80 -40.43
C LEU A 4 40.18 3.34 -40.75
N LYS A 5 39.34 2.37 -40.39
CA LYS A 5 38.80 1.38 -41.36
C LYS A 5 37.52 0.77 -40.88
N LYS A 6 36.55 0.84 -41.79
CA LYS A 6 35.23 0.17 -41.82
C LYS A 6 35.42 -1.26 -42.31
N SER A 7 34.52 -2.16 -41.93
CA SER A 7 33.96 -3.16 -42.89
C SER A 7 32.70 -3.81 -42.35
N LEU A 8 31.66 -3.69 -43.11
CA LEU A 8 30.39 -4.38 -43.25
C LEU A 8 30.55 -5.27 -44.48
N PRO A 9 29.63 -6.16 -44.91
CA PRO A 9 28.72 -7.15 -44.28
C PRO A 9 28.90 -8.55 -44.91
N LEU A 10 28.16 -9.58 -44.48
CA LEU A 10 27.81 -10.69 -45.38
C LEU A 10 26.40 -11.25 -45.09
N LEU A 11 25.58 -10.98 -46.05
CA LEU A 11 24.24 -11.53 -46.27
C LEU A 11 24.40 -12.85 -47.01
N LEU A 12 23.69 -13.92 -46.64
CA LEU A 12 23.40 -15.00 -47.62
C LEU A 12 22.01 -15.59 -47.40
N ALA A 13 21.32 -15.65 -48.49
CA ALA A 13 19.91 -15.99 -48.64
C ALA A 13 19.72 -17.46 -49.08
N LEU A 14 18.55 -17.97 -48.78
CA LEU A 14 17.66 -18.77 -49.62
C LEU A 14 18.10 -20.12 -50.15
N THR A 15 17.35 -21.19 -49.83
CA THR A 15 16.75 -22.05 -50.88
C THR A 15 15.52 -22.81 -50.36
N MET A 16 14.46 -22.67 -51.15
CA MET A 16 13.25 -23.51 -51.09
C MET A 16 13.50 -24.85 -51.77
N LEU A 17 12.81 -25.90 -51.33
CA LEU A 17 12.46 -27.03 -52.17
C LEU A 17 11.08 -27.57 -51.80
N THR A 18 10.20 -27.44 -52.78
CA THR A 18 8.87 -28.05 -52.87
C THR A 18 8.97 -29.50 -53.29
N ALA A 19 8.17 -30.37 -52.73
CA ALA A 19 7.75 -31.60 -53.33
C ALA A 19 6.30 -31.93 -52.99
N CYS A 20 5.53 -32.10 -54.03
CA CYS A 20 4.13 -32.46 -54.08
C CYS A 20 3.94 -33.96 -53.98
N GLY A 21 2.90 -34.44 -53.29
CA GLY A 21 2.49 -35.85 -53.31
C GLY A 21 1.08 -36.00 -52.74
N THR A 22 0.12 -36.12 -53.66
CA THR A 22 -1.28 -36.45 -53.40
C THR A 22 -1.48 -37.91 -53.06
N GLN A 23 -2.36 -38.24 -52.08
CA GLN A 23 -3.44 -39.22 -52.23
C GLN A 23 -4.45 -39.21 -51.07
N ASN A 24 -5.69 -39.47 -51.49
CA ASN A 24 -6.99 -39.47 -50.79
C ASN A 24 -7.09 -40.50 -49.64
N GLY A 25 -7.99 -40.20 -48.66
CA GLY A 25 -8.64 -41.21 -47.85
C GLY A 25 -9.39 -40.70 -46.62
N SER A 26 -10.71 -40.55 -46.79
CA SER A 26 -11.80 -40.71 -45.78
C SER A 26 -11.86 -39.83 -44.53
N GLU A 27 -12.97 -39.12 -44.50
CA GLU A 27 -13.60 -38.39 -43.38
C GLU A 27 -13.71 -39.23 -42.09
N GLN A 28 -13.31 -38.61 -40.99
CA GLN A 28 -14.02 -38.75 -39.70
C GLN A 28 -13.88 -37.44 -38.92
N SER A 29 -14.99 -36.75 -38.80
CA SER A 29 -15.20 -35.60 -37.97
C SER A 29 -15.12 -35.99 -36.49
N ILE A 30 -14.10 -35.49 -35.79
CA ILE A 30 -14.12 -35.39 -34.33
C ILE A 30 -13.99 -33.91 -34.02
N ALA A 31 -15.12 -33.26 -33.72
CA ALA A 31 -15.17 -31.96 -33.11
C ALA A 31 -14.61 -32.10 -31.67
N GLY A 32 -13.35 -31.79 -31.50
CA GLY A 32 -12.76 -31.59 -30.20
C GLY A 32 -13.09 -30.15 -29.77
N ASP A 33 -14.12 -30.03 -28.95
CA ASP A 33 -14.43 -28.81 -28.22
C ASP A 33 -13.28 -28.56 -27.20
N ASN A 34 -12.34 -27.74 -27.58
CA ASN A 34 -11.24 -27.29 -26.72
C ASN A 34 -11.69 -26.01 -26.03
N SER A 35 -12.80 -26.07 -25.28
CA SER A 35 -13.10 -25.06 -24.29
C SER A 35 -12.06 -25.16 -23.19
N GLN A 36 -10.99 -24.37 -23.31
CA GLN A 36 -10.16 -24.03 -22.16
C GLN A 36 -11.06 -23.45 -21.09
N SER A 37 -11.29 -24.25 -20.05
CA SER A 37 -11.85 -23.76 -18.80
C SER A 37 -10.91 -22.70 -18.27
N ILE A 38 -11.31 -21.44 -18.38
CA ILE A 38 -10.76 -20.35 -17.57
C ILE A 38 -11.02 -20.82 -16.14
N SER A 39 -9.97 -21.14 -15.41
CA SER A 39 -10.06 -21.42 -13.98
C SER A 39 -10.63 -20.16 -13.33
N GLU A 40 -11.84 -20.24 -12.79
CA GLU A 40 -12.35 -19.24 -11.87
C GLU A 40 -11.34 -19.17 -10.72
N GLU A 41 -10.58 -18.07 -10.68
CA GLU A 41 -9.77 -17.75 -9.51
C GLU A 41 -10.71 -17.70 -8.30
N SER A 42 -10.47 -18.57 -7.34
CA SER A 42 -11.28 -18.64 -6.13
C SER A 42 -11.15 -17.31 -5.37
N LYS A 43 -12.23 -16.52 -5.35
CA LYS A 43 -12.32 -15.38 -4.43
C LYS A 43 -12.10 -15.90 -3.01
N VAL A 44 -11.16 -15.30 -2.31
CA VAL A 44 -10.95 -15.58 -0.89
C VAL A 44 -12.24 -15.16 -0.16
N GLU A 45 -12.98 -16.13 0.40
CA GLU A 45 -14.13 -15.82 1.24
C GLU A 45 -13.63 -15.20 2.55
N VAL A 46 -14.01 -13.93 2.77
CA VAL A 46 -13.71 -13.21 4.02
C VAL A 46 -14.89 -13.47 4.98
N PRO A 47 -14.67 -14.08 6.15
CA PRO A 47 -15.75 -14.33 7.11
C PRO A 47 -16.43 -13.04 7.56
N GLU A 48 -17.70 -13.13 7.96
CA GLU A 48 -18.46 -11.98 8.48
C GLU A 48 -17.71 -11.31 9.65
N GLY A 49 -17.67 -9.99 9.64
CA GLY A 49 -16.96 -9.19 10.66
C GLY A 49 -15.46 -9.08 10.47
N HIS A 50 -14.86 -9.83 9.53
CA HIS A 50 -13.44 -9.73 9.18
C HIS A 50 -13.24 -8.74 8.03
N ALA A 51 -11.98 -8.26 7.87
CA ALA A 51 -11.53 -7.62 6.63
C ALA A 51 -10.26 -8.28 6.13
N TYR A 52 -10.15 -8.42 4.83
CA TYR A 52 -8.93 -8.87 4.17
C TYR A 52 -8.84 -8.23 2.80
N ALA A 53 -7.66 -7.75 2.45
CA ALA A 53 -7.34 -7.30 1.12
C ALA A 53 -5.96 -7.80 0.73
N GLU A 54 -5.87 -8.53 -0.34
CA GLU A 54 -4.67 -8.75 -1.13
C GLU A 54 -4.83 -8.04 -2.47
N PHE A 55 -3.74 -7.76 -3.14
CA PHE A 55 -3.74 -6.82 -4.26
C PHE A 55 -3.38 -7.46 -5.59
N THR A 56 -3.37 -8.78 -5.67
CA THR A 56 -3.10 -9.56 -6.90
C THR A 56 -4.09 -9.26 -8.02
N ASN A 57 -5.34 -9.00 -7.68
CA ASN A 57 -6.44 -8.77 -8.64
C ASN A 57 -6.87 -7.29 -8.71
N GLY A 58 -6.02 -6.37 -8.29
CA GLY A 58 -6.30 -4.93 -8.28
C GLY A 58 -7.12 -4.48 -7.06
N MET A 59 -8.06 -3.58 -7.26
CA MET A 59 -8.86 -2.97 -6.19
C MET A 59 -9.83 -3.99 -5.58
N PRO A 60 -9.69 -4.37 -4.30
CA PRO A 60 -10.59 -5.31 -3.65
C PRO A 60 -11.94 -4.66 -3.29
N ASP A 61 -13.00 -5.47 -3.24
CA ASP A 61 -14.32 -5.05 -2.78
C ASP A 61 -14.27 -4.61 -1.31
N GLY A 62 -15.09 -3.63 -0.91
CA GLY A 62 -15.14 -3.13 0.47
C GLY A 62 -14.10 -2.05 0.79
N TRP A 63 -13.26 -1.66 -0.18
CA TRP A 63 -12.24 -0.64 -0.03
C TRP A 63 -12.44 0.54 -0.99
N GLU A 64 -11.78 1.65 -0.71
CA GLU A 64 -11.83 2.87 -1.55
C GLU A 64 -10.53 3.66 -1.47
N CYS A 65 -10.26 4.46 -2.52
CA CYS A 65 -9.16 5.41 -2.57
C CYS A 65 -9.66 6.80 -2.25
N ALA A 66 -8.95 7.54 -1.40
CA ALA A 66 -9.21 8.96 -1.18
C ALA A 66 -8.95 9.78 -2.45
N ASN A 67 -9.75 10.81 -2.70
CA ASN A 67 -9.59 11.63 -3.90
C ASN A 67 -10.14 13.04 -3.76
N GLY A 68 -9.28 14.05 -3.88
CA GLY A 68 -9.68 15.45 -4.02
C GLY A 68 -9.63 16.30 -2.76
N TRP A 69 -9.06 15.82 -1.65
CA TRP A 69 -8.89 16.59 -0.40
C TRP A 69 -7.52 16.34 0.25
N THR A 70 -7.22 17.11 1.28
CA THR A 70 -6.07 16.94 2.19
C THR A 70 -6.55 16.83 3.64
N ASN A 71 -5.76 16.18 4.51
CA ASN A 71 -6.15 15.94 5.91
C ASN A 71 -5.77 17.10 6.88
N GLY A 72 -5.24 18.21 6.39
CA GLY A 72 -4.94 19.37 7.23
C GLY A 72 -3.61 20.04 6.89
N SER A 73 -3.22 21.01 7.73
CA SER A 73 -2.14 21.95 7.42
C SER A 73 -0.74 21.33 7.36
N MET A 74 -0.52 20.17 8.00
CA MET A 74 0.78 19.49 7.96
C MET A 74 0.94 18.56 6.75
N PHE A 75 -0.16 18.19 6.07
CA PHE A 75 -0.14 17.33 4.89
C PHE A 75 0.14 18.16 3.64
N ASN A 76 1.29 18.00 3.01
CA ASN A 76 1.66 18.68 1.77
C ASN A 76 1.25 17.88 0.53
N VAL A 77 0.17 17.14 0.63
CA VAL A 77 -0.40 16.35 -0.45
C VAL A 77 -1.91 16.58 -0.58
N THR A 78 -2.40 16.55 -1.81
CA THR A 78 -3.81 16.27 -2.11
C THR A 78 -3.94 14.78 -2.39
N TRP A 79 -4.85 14.10 -1.73
CA TRP A 79 -5.14 12.70 -2.02
C TRP A 79 -5.66 12.56 -3.44
N ARG A 80 -5.06 11.63 -4.19
CA ARG A 80 -5.46 11.31 -5.55
C ARG A 80 -5.61 9.81 -5.70
N LYS A 81 -6.76 9.37 -6.21
CA LYS A 81 -7.00 7.93 -6.48
C LYS A 81 -5.97 7.33 -7.43
N ASP A 82 -5.44 8.14 -8.36
CA ASP A 82 -4.43 7.73 -9.33
C ASP A 82 -3.04 7.50 -8.67
N ASN A 83 -2.85 7.94 -7.42
CA ASN A 83 -1.68 7.65 -6.60
C ASN A 83 -1.80 6.35 -5.81
N VAL A 84 -2.93 5.62 -5.95
CA VAL A 84 -3.12 4.26 -5.46
C VAL A 84 -3.15 3.34 -6.67
N THR A 85 -2.10 2.55 -6.85
CA THR A 85 -1.97 1.64 -8.00
C THR A 85 -1.79 0.20 -7.52
N PHE A 86 -2.14 -0.75 -8.39
CA PHE A 86 -2.05 -2.18 -8.10
C PHE A 86 -1.21 -2.82 -9.19
N ASN A 87 0.02 -3.20 -8.85
CA ASN A 87 0.98 -3.77 -9.79
C ASN A 87 1.75 -4.91 -9.13
N ASP A 88 2.04 -5.96 -9.87
CA ASP A 88 2.84 -7.10 -9.42
C ASP A 88 2.34 -7.74 -8.11
N GLY A 89 1.01 -7.80 -7.95
CA GLY A 89 0.38 -8.36 -6.75
C GLY A 89 0.43 -7.48 -5.51
N ARG A 90 0.72 -6.19 -5.67
CA ARG A 90 0.91 -5.23 -4.57
C ARG A 90 0.09 -3.98 -4.79
N MET A 91 -0.34 -3.37 -3.70
CA MET A 91 -0.79 -1.98 -3.71
C MET A 91 0.42 -1.06 -3.55
N GLN A 92 0.45 -0.01 -4.33
CA GLN A 92 1.47 1.05 -4.29
C GLN A 92 0.80 2.37 -3.96
N LEU A 93 1.27 3.03 -2.90
CA LEU A 93 0.88 4.37 -2.53
C LEU A 93 2.00 5.33 -2.93
N VAL A 94 1.70 6.19 -3.89
CA VAL A 94 2.70 7.03 -4.56
C VAL A 94 2.61 8.48 -4.08
N ILE A 95 3.75 9.12 -3.82
CA ILE A 95 3.88 10.57 -3.67
C ILE A 95 4.52 11.11 -4.94
N ASP A 96 3.86 12.08 -5.59
CA ASP A 96 4.36 12.70 -6.83
C ASP A 96 3.90 14.16 -6.92
N ASN A 97 4.35 14.86 -7.96
CA ASN A 97 3.82 16.17 -8.31
C ASN A 97 2.31 16.06 -8.63
N ASP A 98 1.50 16.91 -8.02
CA ASP A 98 0.07 16.90 -8.33
C ASP A 98 -0.17 17.45 -9.75
N LYS A 99 -0.83 16.65 -10.61
CA LYS A 99 -1.17 17.04 -11.98
C LYS A 99 -2.23 18.15 -12.03
N THR A 100 -2.98 18.32 -10.94
CA THR A 100 -4.05 19.31 -10.80
C THR A 100 -3.99 20.00 -9.44
N PRO A 101 -2.86 20.69 -9.13
CA PRO A 101 -2.65 21.27 -7.80
C PRO A 101 -3.74 22.27 -7.44
N SER A 102 -4.17 22.26 -6.20
CA SER A 102 -5.18 23.16 -5.67
C SER A 102 -4.82 23.61 -4.25
N GLY A 103 -5.29 24.79 -3.82
CA GLY A 103 -5.07 25.28 -2.47
C GLY A 103 -3.61 25.54 -2.08
N GLY A 104 -2.71 25.66 -3.08
CA GLY A 104 -1.28 25.86 -2.84
C GLY A 104 -0.51 24.59 -2.47
N ILE A 105 -1.12 23.41 -2.56
CA ILE A 105 -0.50 22.10 -2.31
C ILE A 105 0.07 21.57 -3.63
N PRO A 106 1.41 21.43 -3.76
CA PRO A 106 2.04 21.09 -5.04
C PRO A 106 2.10 19.57 -5.30
N TYR A 107 1.90 18.75 -4.27
CA TYR A 107 2.09 17.29 -4.37
C TYR A 107 0.78 16.53 -4.24
N SER A 108 0.79 15.29 -4.72
CA SER A 108 -0.27 14.32 -4.52
C SER A 108 0.24 13.12 -3.74
N GLY A 109 -0.65 12.48 -2.98
CA GLY A 109 -0.37 11.28 -2.21
C GLY A 109 -1.45 10.22 -2.40
N GLY A 110 -1.11 8.97 -2.11
CA GLY A 110 -2.04 7.85 -2.10
C GLY A 110 -2.59 7.60 -0.70
N GLU A 111 -3.91 7.47 -0.58
CA GLU A 111 -4.58 6.98 0.63
C GLU A 111 -5.61 5.92 0.25
N PHE A 112 -5.56 4.78 0.93
CA PHE A 112 -6.43 3.63 0.74
C PHE A 112 -7.09 3.27 2.05
N ARG A 113 -8.42 2.99 2.02
CA ARG A 113 -9.18 2.79 3.26
C ARG A 113 -10.35 1.83 3.08
N SER A 114 -10.75 1.18 4.18
CA SER A 114 -11.97 0.41 4.22
C SER A 114 -13.20 1.31 4.14
N LYS A 115 -14.30 0.80 3.56
CA LYS A 115 -15.60 1.48 3.60
C LYS A 115 -16.29 1.27 4.95
N ASP A 116 -16.09 0.09 5.54
CA ASP A 116 -16.68 -0.31 6.81
C ASP A 116 -15.80 0.09 8.01
N PHE A 117 -16.43 0.12 9.19
CA PHE A 117 -15.81 0.45 10.47
C PHE A 117 -15.64 -0.82 11.31
N TYR A 118 -14.44 -1.00 11.84
CA TYR A 118 -14.04 -2.15 12.64
C TYR A 118 -13.73 -1.71 14.09
N GLY A 119 -13.90 -2.62 15.04
CA GLY A 119 -13.69 -2.37 16.46
C GLY A 119 -12.56 -3.21 17.04
N TYR A 120 -12.76 -3.73 18.25
CA TYR A 120 -11.76 -4.55 18.92
C TYR A 120 -11.40 -5.79 18.11
N GLY A 121 -10.09 -6.04 18.00
CA GLY A 121 -9.57 -7.11 17.17
C GLY A 121 -8.09 -6.93 16.87
N ARG A 122 -7.57 -7.82 16.01
CA ARG A 122 -6.20 -7.77 15.52
C ARG A 122 -6.15 -7.22 14.11
N TYR A 123 -5.34 -6.19 13.92
CA TYR A 123 -5.09 -5.49 12.67
C TYR A 123 -3.67 -5.79 12.21
N GLU A 124 -3.49 -6.16 10.96
CA GLU A 124 -2.21 -6.61 10.42
C GLU A 124 -2.00 -6.08 9.00
N VAL A 125 -0.78 -5.73 8.67
CA VAL A 125 -0.38 -5.30 7.33
C VAL A 125 1.02 -5.84 6.99
N SER A 126 1.24 -6.21 5.73
CA SER A 126 2.58 -6.39 5.17
C SER A 126 2.92 -5.17 4.33
N MET A 127 3.94 -4.40 4.73
CA MET A 127 4.32 -3.17 4.02
C MET A 127 5.82 -2.97 3.94
N LYS A 128 6.24 -2.24 2.88
CA LYS A 128 7.58 -1.69 2.68
C LYS A 128 7.49 -0.18 2.56
N ALA A 129 8.22 0.53 3.42
CA ALA A 129 8.11 1.97 3.58
C ALA A 129 8.99 2.77 2.61
N ILE A 130 8.69 4.05 2.45
CA ILE A 130 9.51 5.02 1.73
C ILE A 130 10.66 5.52 2.62
N LYS A 131 11.89 5.47 2.10
CA LYS A 131 13.05 6.12 2.72
C LYS A 131 13.32 7.46 2.07
N ASN A 132 12.82 8.52 2.68
CA ASN A 132 13.00 9.89 2.21
C ASN A 132 12.70 10.88 3.33
N ASP A 133 13.52 11.92 3.50
CA ASP A 133 13.26 12.98 4.47
C ASP A 133 11.91 13.64 4.17
N GLY A 134 11.15 13.95 5.22
CA GLY A 134 9.86 14.62 5.12
C GLY A 134 8.66 13.73 4.74
N VAL A 135 8.79 12.41 4.80
CA VAL A 135 7.75 11.46 4.36
C VAL A 135 7.29 10.55 5.50
N VAL A 136 6.02 10.17 5.48
CA VAL A 136 5.41 9.12 6.32
C VAL A 136 4.81 8.05 5.41
N SER A 137 5.04 6.78 5.74
CA SER A 137 4.32 5.61 5.25
C SER A 137 3.60 4.97 6.42
N SER A 138 2.28 4.78 6.34
CA SER A 138 1.48 4.42 7.52
C SER A 138 0.51 3.26 7.30
N PHE A 139 0.15 2.65 8.42
CA PHE A 139 -0.99 1.76 8.61
C PHE A 139 -1.68 2.15 9.92
N PHE A 140 -2.96 2.43 9.87
CA PHE A 140 -3.67 2.98 11.02
C PHE A 140 -5.17 2.70 10.98
N THR A 141 -5.85 2.94 12.10
CA THR A 141 -7.31 3.06 12.13
C THR A 141 -7.69 4.50 12.42
N TYR A 142 -8.76 4.98 11.80
CA TYR A 142 -9.24 6.33 12.00
C TYR A 142 -10.76 6.40 11.94
N THR A 143 -11.32 7.20 12.83
CA THR A 143 -12.64 7.81 12.74
C THR A 143 -12.61 9.22 13.32
N GLY A 144 -13.51 10.09 12.88
CA GLY A 144 -13.48 11.46 13.34
C GLY A 144 -14.71 12.26 12.92
N PRO A 145 -14.65 13.60 13.00
CA PRO A 145 -15.77 14.50 12.69
C PRO A 145 -16.38 14.31 11.30
N SER A 146 -15.58 13.89 10.30
CA SER A 146 -16.09 13.56 8.95
C SER A 146 -17.04 12.36 8.94
N ASP A 147 -16.92 11.48 9.93
CA ASP A 147 -17.75 10.30 10.12
C ASP A 147 -18.84 10.52 11.19
N ASN A 148 -19.00 11.76 11.69
CA ASN A 148 -19.86 12.15 12.82
C ASN A 148 -19.48 11.45 14.13
N ASN A 149 -18.20 11.14 14.31
CA ASN A 149 -17.63 10.49 15.48
C ASN A 149 -16.61 11.40 16.19
N PRO A 150 -16.27 11.14 17.47
CA PRO A 150 -15.06 11.68 18.05
C PRO A 150 -13.84 11.19 17.27
N TRP A 151 -12.73 11.94 17.29
CA TRP A 151 -11.48 11.48 16.69
C TRP A 151 -10.83 10.44 17.59
N ASP A 152 -10.88 9.18 17.12
CA ASP A 152 -10.19 8.03 17.67
C ASP A 152 -9.29 7.44 16.57
N GLU A 153 -8.04 7.08 16.89
CA GLU A 153 -7.02 6.64 15.93
C GLU A 153 -6.00 5.72 16.63
N ILE A 154 -5.44 4.75 15.91
CA ILE A 154 -4.32 3.91 16.36
C ILE A 154 -3.35 3.77 15.19
N ASP A 155 -2.07 4.12 15.42
CA ASP A 155 -1.09 4.34 14.36
C ASP A 155 0.08 3.37 14.39
N VAL A 156 0.54 3.04 13.18
CA VAL A 156 1.85 2.50 12.85
C VAL A 156 2.42 3.39 11.75
N GLU A 157 3.49 4.14 12.05
CA GLU A 157 4.08 5.10 11.13
C GLU A 157 5.57 4.84 10.96
N ILE A 158 6.01 4.64 9.70
CA ILE A 158 7.42 4.65 9.37
C ILE A 158 7.77 6.05 8.87
N LEU A 159 8.61 6.75 9.63
CA LEU A 159 9.09 8.07 9.27
C LEU A 159 10.28 7.92 8.32
N GLY A 160 10.12 8.33 7.07
CA GLY A 160 11.11 8.12 6.02
C GLY A 160 12.49 8.69 6.28
N LYS A 161 12.63 9.63 7.24
CA LYS A 161 13.90 10.17 7.71
C LYS A 161 14.81 9.15 8.42
N ASP A 162 14.21 8.08 8.98
CA ASP A 162 14.92 7.00 9.69
C ASP A 162 14.04 5.74 9.66
N THR A 163 14.15 4.96 8.60
CA THR A 163 13.37 3.74 8.36
C THR A 163 13.86 2.53 9.17
N THR A 164 14.82 2.71 10.06
CA THR A 164 15.23 1.70 11.07
C THR A 164 14.36 1.73 12.32
N LYS A 165 13.33 2.61 12.33
CA LYS A 165 12.41 2.80 13.45
C LYS A 165 10.97 2.84 12.98
N VAL A 166 10.07 2.49 13.88
CA VAL A 166 8.62 2.69 13.74
C VAL A 166 8.11 3.55 14.87
N GLN A 167 7.22 4.50 14.55
CA GLN A 167 6.48 5.27 15.54
C GLN A 167 5.10 4.65 15.71
N PHE A 168 4.74 4.32 16.94
CA PHE A 168 3.37 4.01 17.34
C PHE A 168 2.76 5.22 18.02
N ASN A 169 1.48 5.42 17.81
CA ASN A 169 0.72 6.49 18.46
C ASN A 169 -0.75 6.08 18.55
N TYR A 170 -1.54 6.82 19.30
CA TYR A 170 -2.99 6.71 19.28
C TYR A 170 -3.65 8.01 19.77
N PHE A 171 -4.87 8.22 19.35
CA PHE A 171 -5.71 9.36 19.75
C PHE A 171 -7.02 8.84 20.31
N THR A 172 -7.47 9.45 21.40
CA THR A 172 -8.76 9.18 22.02
C THR A 172 -9.48 10.49 22.26
N ASN A 173 -10.64 10.69 21.64
CA ASN A 173 -11.39 11.94 21.75
C ASN A 173 -10.54 13.17 21.35
N SER A 174 -9.77 13.06 20.26
CA SER A 174 -8.86 14.10 19.74
C SER A 174 -7.64 14.39 20.64
N LYS A 175 -7.36 13.55 21.63
CA LYS A 175 -6.16 13.68 22.48
C LYS A 175 -5.14 12.63 22.05
N GLY A 176 -4.01 13.10 21.55
CA GLY A 176 -2.81 12.33 21.25
C GLY A 176 -1.78 12.44 22.38
N GLU A 177 -0.51 12.65 22.00
CA GLU A 177 0.65 12.69 22.90
C GLU A 177 0.98 11.30 23.50
N HIS A 178 0.80 10.25 22.68
CA HIS A 178 1.09 8.86 23.08
C HIS A 178 2.16 8.23 22.19
N GLU A 179 3.00 9.07 21.55
CA GLU A 179 4.03 8.62 20.64
C GLU A 179 5.07 7.73 21.33
N TYR A 180 5.30 6.56 20.74
CA TYR A 180 6.36 5.65 21.15
C TYR A 180 7.21 5.25 19.95
N MET A 181 8.54 5.47 20.04
CA MET A 181 9.48 5.12 18.96
C MET A 181 10.14 3.78 19.29
N HIS A 182 10.01 2.81 18.38
CA HIS A 182 10.62 1.48 18.50
C HIS A 182 11.72 1.29 17.45
N GLU A 183 12.88 0.73 17.89
CA GLU A 183 13.99 0.32 17.01
C GLU A 183 13.67 -1.01 16.34
N LEU A 184 13.67 -1.09 15.01
CA LEU A 184 13.24 -2.27 14.26
C LEU A 184 14.31 -3.38 14.20
N GLY A 185 15.60 -3.02 14.26
CA GLY A 185 16.69 -3.96 14.00
C GLY A 185 16.92 -4.27 12.51
N PHE A 186 16.13 -3.67 11.62
CA PHE A 186 16.23 -3.72 10.16
C PHE A 186 15.84 -2.37 9.55
N ASP A 187 16.00 -2.21 8.23
CA ASP A 187 15.53 -1.04 7.49
C ASP A 187 14.21 -1.36 6.76
N ALA A 188 13.12 -0.76 7.21
CA ALA A 188 11.76 -0.98 6.69
C ALA A 188 11.58 -0.58 5.21
N SER A 189 12.55 0.09 4.61
CA SER A 189 12.56 0.44 3.18
C SER A 189 13.21 -0.63 2.29
N GLU A 190 13.90 -1.61 2.87
CA GLU A 190 14.63 -2.62 2.10
C GLU A 190 13.81 -3.89 1.85
N GLY A 191 12.77 -4.14 2.64
CA GLY A 191 11.94 -5.34 2.54
C GLY A 191 10.53 -5.16 3.10
N PHE A 192 9.70 -6.18 2.87
CA PHE A 192 8.39 -6.26 3.48
C PHE A 192 8.50 -6.82 4.89
N HIS A 193 7.80 -6.18 5.81
CA HIS A 193 7.68 -6.61 7.20
C HIS A 193 6.22 -6.54 7.62
N THR A 194 5.85 -7.41 8.56
CA THR A 194 4.50 -7.41 9.12
C THR A 194 4.44 -6.50 10.33
N TYR A 195 3.54 -5.52 10.26
CA TYR A 195 3.19 -4.66 11.38
C TYR A 195 1.77 -4.96 11.81
N ALA A 196 1.55 -5.04 13.12
CA ALA A 196 0.23 -5.33 13.64
C ALA A 196 -0.05 -4.59 14.95
N PHE A 197 -1.33 -4.44 15.26
CA PHE A 197 -1.76 -4.10 16.61
C PHE A 197 -3.02 -4.88 16.99
N GLU A 198 -3.11 -5.19 18.27
CA GLU A 198 -4.32 -5.71 18.89
C GLU A 198 -4.98 -4.59 19.68
N TRP A 199 -6.19 -4.26 19.28
CA TRP A 199 -7.01 -3.27 19.96
C TRP A 199 -8.02 -3.98 20.87
N HIS A 200 -7.79 -3.88 22.17
CA HIS A 200 -8.68 -4.38 23.22
C HIS A 200 -9.43 -3.21 23.88
N LYS A 201 -10.42 -3.54 24.71
CA LYS A 201 -11.18 -2.53 25.46
C LYS A 201 -10.32 -1.73 26.43
N ASP A 202 -9.27 -2.33 26.98
CA ASP A 202 -8.43 -1.82 28.08
C ASP A 202 -6.96 -1.67 27.71
N LYS A 203 -6.56 -2.06 26.50
CA LYS A 203 -5.18 -1.92 26.02
C LYS A 203 -5.07 -1.94 24.50
N ILE A 204 -3.96 -1.45 24.01
CA ILE A 204 -3.46 -1.68 22.65
C ILE A 204 -2.11 -2.37 22.78
N VAL A 205 -1.85 -3.37 21.94
CA VAL A 205 -0.57 -4.08 21.88
C VAL A 205 -0.05 -4.03 20.46
N TRP A 206 1.18 -3.57 20.25
CA TRP A 206 1.80 -3.52 18.92
C TRP A 206 2.82 -4.62 18.71
N PHE A 207 2.88 -5.11 17.48
CA PHE A 207 3.75 -6.21 17.06
C PHE A 207 4.53 -5.83 15.79
N VAL A 208 5.75 -6.31 15.68
CA VAL A 208 6.58 -6.28 14.47
C VAL A 208 7.04 -7.70 14.18
N ASP A 209 6.79 -8.19 12.98
CA ASP A 209 7.08 -9.57 12.55
C ASP A 209 6.59 -10.63 13.55
N GLY A 210 5.39 -10.40 14.11
CA GLY A 210 4.74 -11.28 15.07
C GLY A 210 5.26 -11.19 16.51
N ILE A 211 6.26 -10.36 16.78
CA ILE A 211 6.83 -10.15 18.12
C ILE A 211 6.17 -8.92 18.76
N GLU A 212 5.63 -9.07 19.97
CA GLU A 212 5.14 -7.94 20.78
C GLU A 212 6.29 -6.99 21.11
N VAL A 213 6.10 -5.69 20.82
CA VAL A 213 7.16 -4.67 20.98
C VAL A 213 6.74 -3.49 21.85
N TYR A 214 5.44 -3.23 21.98
CA TYR A 214 4.92 -2.16 22.83
C TYR A 214 3.48 -2.43 23.24
N SER A 215 3.06 -1.89 24.39
CA SER A 215 1.66 -1.88 24.80
C SER A 215 1.31 -0.61 25.57
N ALA A 216 0.04 -0.15 25.41
CA ALA A 216 -0.53 0.98 26.12
C ALA A 216 -1.83 0.55 26.81
N THR A 217 -2.10 1.13 28.00
CA THR A 217 -3.27 0.79 28.83
C THR A 217 -4.07 2.00 29.29
N GLU A 218 -3.64 3.21 28.90
CA GLU A 218 -4.29 4.46 29.31
C GLU A 218 -5.04 5.07 28.14
N SER A 219 -6.23 5.62 28.40
CA SER A 219 -7.00 6.39 27.40
C SER A 219 -7.23 5.65 26.08
N ILE A 220 -7.61 4.39 26.11
CA ILE A 220 -7.75 3.54 24.93
C ILE A 220 -8.96 4.00 24.07
N PRO A 221 -8.83 4.12 22.75
CA PRO A 221 -9.93 4.41 21.83
C PRO A 221 -11.07 3.40 21.96
N VAL A 222 -12.31 3.86 21.73
CA VAL A 222 -13.50 3.00 21.88
C VAL A 222 -14.44 3.03 20.68
N THR A 223 -14.23 3.97 19.75
CA THR A 223 -15.12 4.18 18.61
C THR A 223 -14.63 3.38 17.43
N LYS A 224 -15.49 2.54 16.84
CA LYS A 224 -15.16 1.80 15.61
C LYS A 224 -14.61 2.74 14.54
N SER A 225 -13.55 2.29 13.86
CA SER A 225 -12.75 3.09 12.95
C SER A 225 -12.54 2.38 11.62
N LYS A 226 -12.27 3.14 10.57
CA LYS A 226 -11.84 2.60 9.28
C LYS A 226 -10.40 2.14 9.37
N ILE A 227 -10.06 1.11 8.61
CA ILE A 227 -8.68 0.69 8.39
C ILE A 227 -8.11 1.52 7.26
N MET A 228 -6.95 2.14 7.47
CA MET A 228 -6.38 3.08 6.52
C MET A 228 -4.88 2.86 6.32
N MET A 229 -4.41 3.17 5.13
CA MET A 229 -3.00 3.22 4.75
C MET A 229 -2.79 4.46 3.91
N ASN A 230 -1.71 5.21 4.16
CA ASN A 230 -1.36 6.34 3.32
C ASN A 230 0.15 6.54 3.19
N ALA A 231 0.53 7.28 2.15
CA ALA A 231 1.87 7.83 1.96
C ALA A 231 1.76 9.31 1.65
N TRP A 232 2.45 10.14 2.45
CA TRP A 232 2.37 11.58 2.34
C TRP A 232 3.67 12.29 2.72
N CYS A 233 3.86 13.52 2.24
CA CYS A 233 4.95 14.39 2.65
C CYS A 233 4.44 15.55 3.51
N GLY A 234 5.27 15.96 4.47
CA GLY A 234 4.94 17.00 5.44
C GLY A 234 5.35 18.40 5.02
N ILE A 235 4.68 19.39 5.60
CA ILE A 235 5.03 20.82 5.55
C ILE A 235 4.88 21.44 6.93
N GLY A 236 5.88 22.23 7.36
CA GLY A 236 5.83 22.89 8.68
C GLY A 236 6.10 21.96 9.86
N VAL A 237 6.50 20.73 9.61
CA VAL A 237 6.78 19.68 10.59
C VAL A 237 8.23 19.14 10.50
N ASP A 238 9.14 19.99 10.08
CA ASP A 238 10.55 19.63 9.84
C ASP A 238 11.26 19.08 11.09
N GLY A 239 10.83 19.50 12.28
CA GLY A 239 11.34 18.97 13.54
C GLY A 239 10.99 17.49 13.74
N TRP A 240 9.85 17.05 13.23
CA TRP A 240 9.36 15.67 13.30
C TRP A 240 9.85 14.84 12.10
N LEU A 241 9.67 15.33 10.86
CA LEU A 241 9.90 14.56 9.64
C LEU A 241 11.18 14.92 8.90
N LYS A 242 11.90 16.00 9.26
CA LYS A 242 12.82 16.79 8.44
C LYS A 242 12.11 17.44 7.26
N LYS A 243 12.81 18.31 6.54
CA LYS A 243 12.28 18.96 5.34
C LYS A 243 12.14 17.94 4.22
N PHE A 244 10.99 17.97 3.54
CA PHE A 244 10.74 17.08 2.42
C PHE A 244 11.77 17.27 1.30
N ASP A 245 12.38 16.16 0.86
CA ASP A 245 13.28 16.09 -0.29
C ASP A 245 12.49 15.60 -1.52
N ASP A 246 12.09 16.53 -2.37
CA ASP A 246 11.32 16.26 -3.60
C ASP A 246 12.17 15.83 -4.80
N SER A 247 13.50 15.82 -4.66
CA SER A 247 14.44 15.50 -5.75
C SER A 247 14.36 14.03 -6.22
N LYS A 248 13.74 13.16 -5.42
CA LYS A 248 13.67 11.71 -5.67
C LYS A 248 12.31 11.21 -6.12
N MET A 249 11.34 12.12 -6.28
CA MET A 249 9.99 11.73 -6.73
C MET A 249 9.99 11.10 -8.13
N PRO A 250 9.05 10.17 -8.44
CA PRO A 250 8.01 9.70 -7.54
C PRO A 250 8.52 8.77 -6.45
N LEU A 251 7.91 8.80 -5.25
CA LEU A 251 8.22 7.96 -4.11
C LEU A 251 7.08 6.97 -3.89
N THR A 252 7.40 5.72 -3.53
CA THR A 252 6.39 4.66 -3.44
C THR A 252 6.53 3.85 -2.16
N ALA A 253 5.46 3.77 -1.38
CA ALA A 253 5.26 2.75 -0.35
C ALA A 253 4.51 1.56 -0.95
N GLU A 254 4.89 0.33 -0.58
CA GLU A 254 4.31 -0.88 -1.13
C GLU A 254 3.65 -1.72 -0.04
N TYR A 255 2.51 -2.35 -0.37
CA TYR A 255 1.72 -3.17 0.54
C TYR A 255 1.36 -4.48 -0.17
N GLU A 256 1.58 -5.64 0.51
CA GLU A 256 1.22 -6.95 -0.03
C GLU A 256 -0.20 -7.34 0.35
N TRP A 257 -0.60 -7.08 1.59
CA TRP A 257 -1.93 -7.38 2.10
C TRP A 257 -2.23 -6.58 3.37
N VAL A 258 -3.50 -6.49 3.70
CA VAL A 258 -4.01 -5.98 4.99
C VAL A 258 -5.10 -6.91 5.50
N LYS A 259 -5.18 -7.09 6.83
CA LYS A 259 -6.11 -8.01 7.47
C LYS A 259 -6.61 -7.45 8.79
N PHE A 260 -7.90 -7.69 9.05
CA PHE A 260 -8.51 -7.52 10.36
C PHE A 260 -9.20 -8.81 10.78
N THR A 261 -8.99 -9.22 12.04
CA THR A 261 -9.64 -10.35 12.69
C THR A 261 -10.29 -9.85 13.98
N PRO A 262 -11.63 -9.90 14.13
CA PRO A 262 -12.28 -9.50 15.37
C PRO A 262 -11.89 -10.44 16.51
N PHE A 263 -11.95 -9.95 17.74
CA PHE A 263 -11.95 -10.83 18.92
C PHE A 263 -13.37 -11.37 19.13
N ASP A 264 -13.45 -12.61 19.63
CA ASP A 264 -14.69 -13.28 19.99
C ASP A 264 -15.43 -12.57 21.15
#